data_c1914e38ef0bcf00373cf8f7bf8199e1
#
_entry.id   c1914e38ef0bcf00373cf8f7bf8199e1
#
_cell.length_a   1.000
_cell.length_b   1.000
_cell.length_c   1.000
_cell.angle_alpha   90.00
_cell.angle_beta   90.00
_cell.angle_gamma   90.00
#
_symmetry.space_group_name_H-M   'P 1'
#
loop_
_entity.id
_entity.type
_entity.pdbx_description
1 polymer ?
#
loop_
_entity_poly.entity_id
_entity_poly.type
_entity_poly.pdbx_seq_one_letter_code
_entity_poly.pdbx_strand_id
1 'polypeptide(L)'
;RINGAMIDEDYVCRFTEEAQSLVEKYQPSFFELTSMMAFKYFADQQVDVAVIEVGLGGRLDSTNIITPMLSVITSISFDHTQYLGTSLKEIAQEKAGIIKHKIPVVLGPGLDKDTRSVFYRKAEDMEAEYLEAEYNSGITKLERTPSMVYSIHHKDIKNLSFELRGDAQKE
;
A
#
# COMPACT_ATOMS: atom_id res chain seq x y z
N ARG A 1 -3.64 12.21 5.85
CA ARG A 1 -4.31 13.25 5.04
C ARG A 1 -5.66 12.74 4.58
N ILE A 2 -6.65 13.64 4.53
CA ILE A 2 -7.96 13.40 3.90
C ILE A 2 -8.14 14.48 2.84
N ASN A 3 -8.35 14.09 1.58
CA ASN A 3 -8.49 15.01 0.43
C ASN A 3 -7.35 16.06 0.36
N GLY A 4 -6.13 15.64 0.67
CA GLY A 4 -4.93 16.49 0.68
C GLY A 4 -4.71 17.30 1.97
N ALA A 5 -5.74 17.49 2.81
CA ALA A 5 -5.60 18.19 4.08
C ALA A 5 -4.89 17.31 5.14
N MET A 6 -4.01 17.92 5.91
CA MET A 6 -3.36 17.24 7.05
C MET A 6 -4.37 17.03 8.18
N ILE A 7 -4.13 15.99 8.99
CA ILE A 7 -4.79 15.80 10.28
C ILE A 7 -4.52 17.01 11.18
N ASP A 8 -5.53 17.42 11.95
CA ASP A 8 -5.41 18.53 12.89
C ASP A 8 -4.52 18.18 14.09
N GLU A 9 -3.75 19.13 14.56
CA GLU A 9 -2.89 18.97 15.75
C GLU A 9 -3.74 18.63 16.99
N ASP A 10 -4.88 19.27 17.16
CA ASP A 10 -5.82 18.97 18.26
C ASP A 10 -6.32 17.53 18.23
N TYR A 11 -6.51 16.94 17.04
CA TYR A 11 -6.84 15.52 16.92
C TYR A 11 -5.70 14.63 17.40
N VAL A 12 -4.48 14.96 16.98
CA VAL A 12 -3.27 14.21 17.40
C VAL A 12 -3.12 14.25 18.92
N CYS A 13 -3.29 15.42 19.54
CA CYS A 13 -3.21 15.58 21.00
C CYS A 13 -4.27 14.72 21.71
N ARG A 14 -5.54 14.84 21.32
CA ARG A 14 -6.62 14.05 21.92
C ARG A 14 -6.40 12.55 21.76
N PHE A 15 -6.02 12.09 20.56
CA PHE A 15 -5.73 10.68 20.34
C PHE A 15 -4.60 10.19 21.25
N THR A 16 -3.53 10.98 21.40
CA THR A 16 -2.39 10.62 22.24
C THR A 16 -2.78 10.49 23.71
N GLU A 17 -3.62 11.40 24.20
CA GLU A 17 -4.17 11.34 25.56
C GLU A 17 -5.05 10.09 25.75
N GLU A 18 -5.99 9.84 24.83
CA GLU A 18 -6.87 8.67 24.84
C GLU A 18 -6.07 7.33 24.77
N ALA A 19 -4.99 7.30 24.02
CA ALA A 19 -4.16 6.11 23.83
C ALA A 19 -3.17 5.86 24.97
N GLN A 20 -2.97 6.79 25.91
CA GLN A 20 -1.93 6.71 26.93
C GLN A 20 -1.94 5.37 27.70
N SER A 21 -3.10 4.92 28.16
CA SER A 21 -3.21 3.66 28.90
C SER A 21 -2.85 2.42 28.06
N LEU A 22 -3.13 2.48 26.73
CA LEU A 22 -2.76 1.43 25.79
C LEU A 22 -1.25 1.45 25.53
N VAL A 23 -0.66 2.64 25.38
CA VAL A 23 0.78 2.83 25.20
C VAL A 23 1.54 2.31 26.42
N GLU A 24 1.10 2.64 27.64
CA GLU A 24 1.73 2.16 28.87
C GLU A 24 1.65 0.63 29.00
N LYS A 25 0.51 0.03 28.63
CA LYS A 25 0.26 -1.40 28.74
C LYS A 25 0.96 -2.23 27.66
N TYR A 26 0.91 -1.80 26.41
CA TYR A 26 1.33 -2.62 25.26
C TYR A 26 2.64 -2.15 24.63
N GLN A 27 3.13 -0.95 24.94
CA GLN A 27 4.37 -0.37 24.44
C GLN A 27 4.51 -0.48 22.90
N PRO A 28 3.50 -0.04 22.13
CA PRO A 28 3.56 -0.12 20.67
C PRO A 28 4.72 0.69 20.13
N SER A 29 5.25 0.27 19.00
CA SER A 29 6.19 1.08 18.23
C SER A 29 5.51 2.39 17.76
N PHE A 30 6.32 3.38 17.37
CA PHE A 30 5.80 4.62 16.82
C PHE A 30 4.95 4.38 15.55
N PHE A 31 5.36 3.43 14.70
CA PHE A 31 4.61 3.09 13.49
C PHE A 31 3.27 2.42 13.82
N GLU A 32 3.20 1.51 14.77
CA GLU A 32 1.95 0.90 15.23
C GLU A 32 0.99 1.94 15.79
N LEU A 33 1.49 2.85 16.64
CA LEU A 33 0.67 3.92 17.23
C LEU A 33 0.14 4.88 16.16
N THR A 34 0.98 5.29 15.22
CA THR A 34 0.55 6.19 14.13
C THR A 34 -0.39 5.52 13.15
N SER A 35 -0.23 4.23 12.87
CA SER A 35 -1.16 3.44 12.05
C SER A 35 -2.53 3.36 12.73
N MET A 36 -2.57 3.09 14.04
CA MET A 36 -3.81 3.05 14.82
C MET A 36 -4.51 4.43 14.81
N MET A 37 -3.74 5.52 14.98
CA MET A 37 -4.27 6.89 14.88
C MET A 37 -4.87 7.16 13.50
N ALA A 38 -4.19 6.75 12.43
CA ALA A 38 -4.69 6.93 11.07
C ALA A 38 -6.00 6.19 10.84
N PHE A 39 -6.10 4.92 11.24
CA PHE A 39 -7.33 4.15 11.11
C PHE A 39 -8.48 4.76 11.91
N LYS A 40 -8.22 5.17 13.17
CA LYS A 40 -9.23 5.84 13.99
C LYS A 40 -9.67 7.16 13.34
N TYR A 41 -8.73 7.96 12.84
CA TYR A 41 -9.03 9.23 12.18
C TYR A 41 -9.89 9.04 10.93
N PHE A 42 -9.57 8.06 10.08
CA PHE A 42 -10.37 7.76 8.90
C PHE A 42 -11.78 7.28 9.26
N ALA A 43 -11.90 6.47 10.31
CA ALA A 43 -13.21 6.03 10.80
C ALA A 43 -14.04 7.19 11.36
N ASP A 44 -13.45 8.05 12.19
CA ASP A 44 -14.11 9.22 12.79
C ASP A 44 -14.55 10.23 11.72
N GLN A 45 -13.79 10.36 10.64
CA GLN A 45 -14.09 11.24 9.51
C GLN A 45 -14.97 10.57 8.43
N GLN A 46 -15.32 9.30 8.62
CA GLN A 46 -16.20 8.54 7.73
C GLN A 46 -15.77 8.62 6.25
N VAL A 47 -14.48 8.41 5.99
CA VAL A 47 -13.94 8.45 4.61
C VAL A 47 -14.58 7.35 3.75
N ASP A 48 -14.91 7.66 2.50
CA ASP A 48 -15.45 6.68 1.55
C ASP A 48 -14.42 5.63 1.13
N VAL A 49 -13.16 6.06 0.96
CA VAL A 49 -12.04 5.20 0.53
C VAL A 49 -10.77 5.61 1.26
N ALA A 50 -10.01 4.64 1.73
CA ALA A 50 -8.68 4.85 2.30
C ALA A 50 -7.63 4.10 1.46
N VAL A 51 -6.54 4.77 1.12
CA VAL A 51 -5.35 4.16 0.51
C VAL A 51 -4.32 3.98 1.62
N ILE A 52 -4.02 2.72 1.91
CA ILE A 52 -3.13 2.33 3.02
C ILE A 52 -1.85 1.75 2.45
N GLU A 53 -0.74 2.39 2.72
CA GLU A 53 0.59 1.90 2.35
C GLU A 53 1.17 1.04 3.47
N VAL A 54 1.69 -0.14 3.11
CA VAL A 54 2.42 -1.03 4.02
C VAL A 54 3.75 -0.38 4.40
N GLY A 55 4.07 -0.37 5.69
CA GLY A 55 5.34 0.18 6.16
C GLY A 55 6.53 -0.74 5.88
N LEU A 56 6.39 -2.05 6.18
CA LEU A 56 7.46 -3.03 6.00
C LEU A 56 6.91 -4.43 5.71
N GLY A 57 7.39 -5.02 4.62
CA GLY A 57 7.03 -6.39 4.23
C GLY A 57 5.57 -6.51 3.82
N GLY A 58 4.70 -6.92 4.72
CA GLY A 58 3.26 -7.06 4.52
C GLY A 58 2.60 -7.94 5.56
N ARG A 59 3.00 -9.21 5.66
CA ARG A 59 2.37 -10.22 6.51
C ARG A 59 2.24 -9.80 7.99
N LEU A 60 3.29 -9.23 8.56
CA LEU A 60 3.36 -8.80 9.96
C LEU A 60 3.29 -7.28 10.13
N ASP A 61 3.00 -6.55 9.05
CA ASP A 61 2.87 -5.10 9.13
C ASP A 61 1.63 -4.70 9.94
N SER A 62 1.74 -3.64 10.73
CA SER A 62 0.64 -3.14 11.55
C SER A 62 -0.58 -2.69 10.73
N THR A 63 -0.38 -2.32 9.46
CA THR A 63 -1.47 -1.98 8.55
C THR A 63 -2.25 -3.19 8.06
N ASN A 64 -1.70 -4.41 8.21
CA ASN A 64 -2.29 -5.63 7.66
C ASN A 64 -3.46 -6.20 8.51
N ILE A 65 -3.95 -5.45 9.48
CA ILE A 65 -5.15 -5.79 10.27
C ILE A 65 -6.45 -5.61 9.49
N ILE A 66 -6.43 -4.88 8.40
CA ILE A 66 -7.60 -4.56 7.59
C ILE A 66 -7.99 -5.70 6.64
N THR A 67 -9.26 -5.70 6.21
CA THR A 67 -9.72 -6.43 5.03
C THR A 67 -9.94 -5.39 3.93
N PRO A 68 -9.04 -5.26 2.96
CA PRO A 68 -9.13 -4.22 1.93
C PRO A 68 -10.18 -4.56 0.87
N MET A 69 -10.56 -3.58 0.05
CA MET A 69 -11.34 -3.80 -1.18
C MET A 69 -10.46 -4.33 -2.32
N LEU A 70 -9.16 -4.03 -2.27
CA LEU A 70 -8.17 -4.39 -3.27
C LEU A 70 -6.78 -4.40 -2.61
N SER A 71 -6.00 -5.44 -2.87
CA SER A 71 -4.58 -5.47 -2.54
C SER A 71 -3.74 -5.12 -3.76
N VAL A 72 -2.71 -4.29 -3.59
CA VAL A 72 -1.80 -3.91 -4.69
C VAL A 72 -0.37 -4.18 -4.25
N ILE A 73 0.40 -4.89 -5.08
CA ILE A 73 1.83 -5.14 -4.89
C ILE A 73 2.55 -4.55 -6.10
N THR A 74 3.22 -3.43 -5.90
CA THR A 74 3.75 -2.59 -6.99
C THR A 74 5.02 -3.17 -7.61
N SER A 75 5.99 -3.57 -6.79
CA SER A 75 7.27 -4.13 -7.23
C SER A 75 7.92 -4.96 -6.14
N ILE A 76 8.87 -5.79 -6.53
CA ILE A 76 9.70 -6.57 -5.63
C ILE A 76 11.17 -6.26 -5.94
N SER A 77 11.89 -5.82 -4.94
CA SER A 77 13.33 -5.57 -4.99
C SER A 77 13.99 -6.00 -3.69
N PHE A 78 15.31 -6.09 -3.70
CA PHE A 78 16.08 -6.30 -2.46
C PHE A 78 16.01 -5.03 -1.62
N ASP A 79 15.21 -5.08 -0.57
CA ASP A 79 15.12 -4.03 0.43
C ASP A 79 14.87 -4.66 1.80
N HIS A 80 15.36 -4.01 2.84
CA HIS A 80 15.20 -4.48 4.22
C HIS A 80 15.54 -5.97 4.42
N THR A 81 16.59 -6.46 3.74
CA THR A 81 16.97 -7.88 3.70
C THR A 81 17.24 -8.48 5.07
N GLN A 82 17.63 -7.68 6.04
CA GLN A 82 17.81 -8.08 7.44
C GLN A 82 16.50 -8.51 8.13
N TYR A 83 15.33 -8.12 7.60
CA TYR A 83 14.00 -8.44 8.17
C TYR A 83 13.15 -9.31 7.25
N LEU A 84 13.24 -9.10 5.94
CA LEU A 84 12.34 -9.72 4.98
C LEU A 84 12.92 -10.97 4.31
N GLY A 85 14.21 -11.26 4.54
CA GLY A 85 14.91 -12.39 3.93
C GLY A 85 15.94 -11.97 2.90
N THR A 86 16.72 -12.94 2.45
CA THR A 86 17.90 -12.76 1.57
C THR A 86 17.63 -13.07 0.11
N SER A 87 16.40 -13.47 -0.21
CA SER A 87 15.96 -13.79 -1.57
C SER A 87 14.68 -13.04 -1.94
N LEU A 88 14.51 -12.73 -3.23
CA LEU A 88 13.27 -12.10 -3.72
C LEU A 88 12.04 -12.96 -3.41
N LYS A 89 12.20 -14.28 -3.36
CA LYS A 89 11.13 -15.20 -3.01
C LYS A 89 10.67 -15.04 -1.55
N GLU A 90 11.59 -14.88 -0.60
CA GLU A 90 11.26 -14.64 0.81
C GLU A 90 10.57 -13.27 0.97
N ILE A 91 11.11 -12.23 0.32
CA ILE A 91 10.49 -10.90 0.31
C ILE A 91 9.08 -10.96 -0.29
N ALA A 92 8.90 -11.71 -1.37
CA ALA A 92 7.58 -11.92 -1.99
C ALA A 92 6.61 -12.63 -1.05
N GLN A 93 7.04 -13.60 -0.26
CA GLN A 93 6.22 -14.29 0.73
C GLN A 93 5.72 -13.33 1.83
N GLU A 94 6.58 -12.46 2.33
CA GLU A 94 6.18 -11.43 3.30
C GLU A 94 5.16 -10.45 2.69
N LYS A 95 5.40 -9.97 1.47
CA LYS A 95 4.46 -9.06 0.79
C LYS A 95 3.14 -9.75 0.40
N ALA A 96 3.17 -11.03 0.03
CA ALA A 96 1.97 -11.82 -0.25
C ALA A 96 1.03 -11.96 0.97
N GLY A 97 1.51 -11.68 2.17
CA GLY A 97 0.70 -11.67 3.39
C GLY A 97 -0.44 -10.65 3.42
N ILE A 98 -0.45 -9.66 2.51
CA ILE A 98 -1.57 -8.71 2.36
C ILE A 98 -2.71 -9.24 1.48
N ILE A 99 -2.51 -10.37 0.80
CA ILE A 99 -3.57 -11.00 -0.02
C ILE A 99 -4.58 -11.67 0.92
N LYS A 100 -5.83 -11.26 0.85
CA LYS A 100 -6.92 -11.70 1.73
C LYS A 100 -7.93 -12.56 0.97
N HIS A 101 -8.66 -13.38 1.72
CA HIS A 101 -9.67 -14.28 1.17
C HIS A 101 -10.72 -13.54 0.34
N LYS A 102 -10.86 -13.93 -0.91
CA LYS A 102 -11.81 -13.37 -1.91
C LYS A 102 -11.63 -11.88 -2.21
N ILE A 103 -10.48 -11.31 -1.85
CA ILE A 103 -10.16 -9.91 -2.18
C ILE A 103 -9.21 -9.92 -3.39
N PRO A 104 -9.53 -9.21 -4.47
CA PRO A 104 -8.67 -9.16 -5.65
C PRO A 104 -7.29 -8.59 -5.32
N VAL A 105 -6.27 -9.09 -6.03
CA VAL A 105 -4.90 -8.59 -5.94
C VAL A 105 -4.39 -8.17 -7.31
N VAL A 106 -3.80 -6.99 -7.38
CA VAL A 106 -3.09 -6.48 -8.57
C VAL A 106 -1.61 -6.49 -8.31
N LEU A 107 -0.86 -7.08 -9.24
CA LEU A 107 0.60 -7.04 -9.23
C LEU A 107 1.13 -6.08 -10.29
N GLY A 108 2.16 -5.33 -9.90
CA GLY A 108 2.93 -4.51 -10.84
C GLY A 108 3.70 -5.37 -11.85
N PRO A 109 4.09 -4.77 -12.97
CA PRO A 109 4.79 -5.48 -14.04
C PRO A 109 6.26 -5.81 -13.67
N GLY A 110 6.89 -6.71 -14.44
CA GLY A 110 8.33 -6.94 -14.37
C GLY A 110 8.80 -7.96 -13.34
N LEU A 111 7.89 -8.71 -12.71
CA LEU A 111 8.26 -9.78 -11.79
C LEU A 111 8.84 -10.98 -12.55
N ASP A 112 9.93 -11.56 -12.03
CA ASP A 112 10.44 -12.83 -12.51
C ASP A 112 9.45 -13.98 -12.23
N LYS A 113 9.66 -15.11 -12.92
CA LYS A 113 8.74 -16.25 -12.84
C LYS A 113 8.61 -16.84 -11.44
N ASP A 114 9.70 -16.89 -10.69
CA ASP A 114 9.71 -17.53 -9.37
C ASP A 114 8.99 -16.65 -8.35
N THR A 115 9.28 -15.37 -8.35
CA THR A 115 8.60 -14.35 -7.53
C THR A 115 7.10 -14.30 -7.85
N ARG A 116 6.74 -14.26 -9.14
CA ARG A 116 5.33 -14.28 -9.60
C ARG A 116 4.59 -15.52 -9.08
N SER A 117 5.24 -16.69 -9.10
CA SER A 117 4.63 -17.94 -8.64
C SER A 117 4.22 -17.92 -7.16
N VAL A 118 4.91 -17.12 -6.32
CA VAL A 118 4.55 -16.96 -4.90
C VAL A 118 3.21 -16.27 -4.76
N PHE A 119 3.01 -15.17 -5.49
CA PHE A 119 1.76 -14.41 -5.43
C PHE A 119 0.60 -15.18 -6.04
N TYR A 120 0.84 -15.84 -7.18
CA TYR A 120 -0.19 -16.67 -7.83
C TYR A 120 -0.71 -17.75 -6.88
N ARG A 121 0.17 -18.55 -6.28
CA ARG A 121 -0.21 -19.58 -5.31
C ARG A 121 -0.95 -19.00 -4.12
N LYS A 122 -0.46 -17.86 -3.58
CA LYS A 122 -1.14 -17.21 -2.46
C LYS A 122 -2.53 -16.73 -2.84
N ALA A 123 -2.72 -16.21 -4.04
CA ALA A 123 -4.04 -15.83 -4.55
C ALA A 123 -4.97 -17.04 -4.71
N GLU A 124 -4.48 -18.16 -5.26
CA GLU A 124 -5.24 -19.41 -5.33
C GLU A 124 -5.66 -19.89 -3.93
N ASP A 125 -4.74 -19.97 -2.97
CA ASP A 125 -5.01 -20.36 -1.58
C ASP A 125 -6.06 -19.48 -0.91
N MET A 126 -6.12 -18.21 -1.29
CA MET A 126 -7.07 -17.22 -0.76
C MET A 126 -8.34 -17.07 -1.61
N GLU A 127 -8.52 -17.87 -2.66
CA GLU A 127 -9.63 -17.70 -3.61
C GLU A 127 -9.74 -16.26 -4.14
N ALA A 128 -8.60 -15.57 -4.26
CA ALA A 128 -8.50 -14.16 -4.68
C ALA A 128 -8.35 -14.07 -6.19
N GLU A 129 -9.05 -13.14 -6.82
CA GLU A 129 -8.80 -12.81 -8.21
C GLU A 129 -7.40 -12.22 -8.38
N TYR A 130 -6.62 -12.80 -9.30
CA TYR A 130 -5.25 -12.39 -9.55
C TYR A 130 -5.15 -11.63 -10.87
N LEU A 131 -4.66 -10.41 -10.80
CA LEU A 131 -4.51 -9.50 -11.94
C LEU A 131 -3.05 -9.03 -12.04
N GLU A 132 -2.53 -8.90 -13.25
CA GLU A 132 -1.21 -8.30 -13.51
C GLU A 132 -1.36 -7.01 -14.31
N ALA A 133 -0.65 -5.96 -13.86
CA ALA A 133 -0.55 -4.72 -14.61
C ALA A 133 0.41 -4.91 -15.80
N GLU A 134 0.04 -4.40 -16.96
CA GLU A 134 0.88 -4.42 -18.14
C GLU A 134 1.74 -3.16 -18.24
N TYR A 135 2.98 -3.28 -18.76
CA TYR A 135 3.89 -2.15 -19.01
C TYR A 135 3.33 -1.09 -19.98
N ASN A 136 2.39 -1.49 -20.83
CA ASN A 136 1.84 -0.65 -21.89
C ASN A 136 0.40 -0.22 -21.63
N SER A 137 0.04 0.08 -20.40
CA SER A 137 -1.31 0.50 -19.99
C SER A 137 -1.75 1.88 -20.54
N GLY A 138 -1.13 2.38 -21.60
CA GLY A 138 -1.50 3.66 -22.21
C GLY A 138 -1.16 4.90 -21.41
N ILE A 139 -0.19 4.80 -20.51
CA ILE A 139 0.28 5.97 -19.74
C ILE A 139 1.17 6.83 -20.63
N THR A 140 0.73 8.03 -20.91
CA THR A 140 1.51 9.03 -21.66
C THR A 140 1.95 10.14 -20.72
N LYS A 141 3.26 10.41 -20.70
CA LYS A 141 3.81 11.56 -19.98
C LYS A 141 3.52 12.84 -20.77
N LEU A 142 2.71 13.72 -20.21
CA LEU A 142 2.25 14.93 -20.90
C LEU A 142 3.20 16.12 -20.75
N GLU A 143 3.78 16.36 -19.55
CA GLU A 143 4.65 17.52 -19.31
C GLU A 143 5.70 17.26 -18.24
N ARG A 144 6.83 17.99 -18.34
CA ARG A 144 7.89 18.07 -17.34
C ARG A 144 7.84 19.44 -16.68
N THR A 145 6.96 19.57 -15.69
CA THR A 145 6.95 20.69 -14.75
C THR A 145 7.61 20.23 -13.43
N PRO A 146 7.75 21.06 -12.38
CA PRO A 146 8.13 20.60 -11.05
C PRO A 146 7.28 19.42 -10.55
N SER A 147 6.11 19.23 -11.09
CA SER A 147 5.22 18.10 -10.94
C SER A 147 5.07 17.38 -12.28
N MET A 148 5.26 16.07 -12.30
CA MET A 148 5.03 15.27 -13.51
C MET A 148 3.53 15.02 -13.68
N VAL A 149 2.98 15.42 -14.82
CA VAL A 149 1.58 15.14 -15.18
C VAL A 149 1.55 13.89 -16.06
N TYR A 150 0.77 12.91 -15.67
CA TYR A 150 0.55 11.68 -16.42
C TYR A 150 -0.91 11.61 -16.86
N SER A 151 -1.14 11.10 -18.05
CA SER A 151 -2.48 10.75 -18.54
C SER A 151 -2.55 9.24 -18.71
N ILE A 152 -3.58 8.64 -18.14
CA ILE A 152 -3.89 7.23 -18.34
C ILE A 152 -5.05 7.15 -19.33
N HIS A 153 -4.83 6.46 -20.44
CA HIS A 153 -5.88 6.11 -21.37
C HIS A 153 -6.25 4.63 -21.18
N HIS A 154 -7.32 4.39 -20.46
CA HIS A 154 -7.92 3.06 -20.36
C HIS A 154 -9.29 3.10 -21.06
N LYS A 155 -9.73 1.95 -21.60
CA LYS A 155 -11.03 1.86 -22.30
C LYS A 155 -12.23 2.38 -21.50
N ASP A 156 -12.15 2.28 -20.17
CA ASP A 156 -13.19 2.67 -19.24
C ASP A 156 -12.87 3.96 -18.45
N ILE A 157 -11.64 4.49 -18.58
CA ILE A 157 -11.19 5.71 -17.92
C ILE A 157 -10.66 6.67 -18.99
N LYS A 158 -11.44 7.69 -19.30
CA LYS A 158 -11.04 8.73 -20.27
C LYS A 158 -10.43 9.90 -19.53
N ASN A 159 -9.16 10.23 -19.85
CA ASN A 159 -8.49 11.46 -19.42
C ASN A 159 -8.32 11.63 -17.90
N LEU A 160 -7.93 10.58 -17.17
CA LEU A 160 -7.45 10.75 -15.81
C LEU A 160 -6.06 11.39 -15.88
N SER A 161 -5.92 12.62 -15.42
CA SER A 161 -4.62 13.26 -15.20
C SER A 161 -4.35 13.35 -13.69
N PHE A 162 -3.14 13.06 -13.29
CA PHE A 162 -2.70 13.17 -11.91
C PHE A 162 -1.28 13.72 -11.85
N GLU A 163 -0.99 14.41 -10.77
CA GLU A 163 0.28 15.06 -10.50
C GLU A 163 1.08 14.23 -9.51
N LEU A 164 2.27 13.77 -9.91
CA LEU A 164 3.22 13.11 -9.02
C LEU A 164 4.39 14.05 -8.76
N ARG A 165 4.71 14.26 -7.48
CA ARG A 165 5.88 15.03 -7.05
C ARG A 165 7.02 14.09 -6.70
N GLY A 166 8.15 14.25 -7.39
CA GLY A 166 9.40 13.56 -7.11
C GLY A 166 9.93 12.69 -8.25
N ASP A 167 11.24 12.49 -8.27
CA ASP A 167 11.94 11.63 -9.23
C ASP A 167 12.02 10.15 -8.77
N ALA A 168 11.33 9.77 -7.74
CA ALA A 168 11.43 8.49 -7.05
C ALA A 168 11.01 7.25 -7.88
N GLN A 169 10.76 7.42 -9.17
CA GLN A 169 10.32 6.32 -10.05
C GLN A 169 11.23 6.15 -11.27
N LYS A 170 12.51 6.42 -11.11
CA LYS A 170 13.51 6.16 -12.15
C LYS A 170 14.36 4.92 -11.91
N GLU A 171 14.07 4.13 -10.89
CA GLU A 171 14.74 2.86 -10.63
C GLU A 171 13.80 1.69 -10.83
#